data_354389c404b2e0c0b5e48f524ea91f16
#
_entry.id   354389c404b2e0c0b5e48f524ea91f16
#
_cell.length_a   1.000
_cell.length_b   1.000
_cell.length_c   1.000
_cell.angle_alpha   90.00
_cell.angle_beta   90.00
_cell.angle_gamma   90.00
#
_symmetry.space_group_name_H-M   'P 1'
#
loop_
_entity.id
_entity.type
_entity.pdbx_description
1 polymer ?
#
loop_
_entity_poly.entity_id
_entity_poly.type
_entity_poly.pdbx_seq_one_letter_code
_entity_poly.pdbx_strand_id
1 'polypeptide(L)'
;VVNRLRPLYEDAVELEAAGRGPKFINLDMEEYQDLHLTIDVFERLLSEPAFKQLEAGIVLQAYLPDALAATQRLAEFGAQRVADGGAGIKVRLVKGANLSMERVHAETAEWPLTVNPSKQATDANYKRVLHWLLTPENMQGLRLGAAGHNLFDIAFAHHLSKRRGVEDRIEFEMLHGICLLYTSPSPR
;
A
#
# COMPACT_ATOMS: atom_id res chain seq x y z
N VAL A 1 6.21 -14.34 13.34
CA VAL A 1 6.50 -13.47 12.17
C VAL A 1 7.40 -12.32 12.57
N VAL A 2 7.02 -11.46 13.54
CA VAL A 2 7.79 -10.26 13.97
C VAL A 2 9.28 -10.56 14.18
N ASN A 3 9.63 -11.58 14.98
CA ASN A 3 11.03 -11.95 15.26
C ASN A 3 11.84 -12.38 14.03
N ARG A 4 11.16 -12.78 12.94
CA ARG A 4 11.82 -13.15 11.68
C ARG A 4 12.09 -11.93 10.80
N LEU A 5 11.24 -10.91 10.89
CA LEU A 5 11.39 -9.68 10.10
C LEU A 5 12.28 -8.63 10.79
N ARG A 6 12.29 -8.63 12.13
CA ARG A 6 13.08 -7.63 12.91
C ARG A 6 14.52 -7.47 12.43
N PRO A 7 15.31 -8.53 12.17
CA PRO A 7 16.68 -8.36 11.69
C PRO A 7 16.81 -7.55 10.40
N LEU A 8 15.83 -7.68 9.48
CA LEU A 8 15.83 -6.88 8.24
C LEU A 8 15.62 -5.40 8.50
N TYR A 9 14.80 -5.08 9.51
CA TYR A 9 14.56 -3.68 9.93
C TYR A 9 15.76 -3.12 10.68
N GLU A 10 16.43 -3.94 11.51
CA GLU A 10 17.69 -3.60 12.19
C GLU A 10 18.78 -3.30 11.17
N ASP A 11 18.98 -4.18 10.18
CA ASP A 11 19.95 -3.98 9.08
C ASP A 11 19.66 -2.68 8.30
N ALA A 12 18.38 -2.36 8.05
CA ALA A 12 18.00 -1.14 7.36
C ALA A 12 18.44 0.11 8.14
N VAL A 13 18.16 0.15 9.46
CA VAL A 13 18.55 1.25 10.34
C VAL A 13 20.07 1.38 10.46
N GLU A 14 20.78 0.25 10.61
CA GLU A 14 22.24 0.23 10.68
C GLU A 14 22.90 0.75 9.39
N LEU A 15 22.37 0.34 8.23
CA LEU A 15 22.87 0.81 6.93
C LEU A 15 22.63 2.31 6.72
N GLU A 16 21.49 2.83 7.16
CA GLU A 16 21.22 4.28 7.14
C GLU A 16 22.19 5.03 8.05
N ALA A 17 22.39 4.55 9.29
CA ALA A 17 23.34 5.14 10.24
C ALA A 17 24.77 5.10 9.73
N ALA A 18 25.14 4.08 8.93
CA ALA A 18 26.44 3.97 8.27
C ALA A 18 26.58 4.86 7.02
N GLY A 19 25.62 5.74 6.73
CA GLY A 19 25.66 6.65 5.58
C GLY A 19 25.45 5.98 4.21
N ARG A 20 24.86 4.79 4.19
CA ARG A 20 24.53 4.04 2.95
C ARG A 20 23.25 4.54 2.26
N GLY A 21 22.77 5.72 2.65
CA GLY A 21 21.52 6.31 2.16
C GLY A 21 20.27 5.70 2.77
N PRO A 22 19.09 6.33 2.57
CA PRO A 22 17.84 5.87 3.15
C PRO A 22 17.49 4.46 2.65
N LYS A 23 16.94 3.65 3.56
CA LYS A 23 16.44 2.31 3.27
C LYS A 23 14.93 2.30 3.38
N PHE A 24 14.28 1.53 2.53
CA PHE A 24 12.83 1.40 2.52
C PHE A 24 12.44 -0.07 2.43
N ILE A 25 11.66 -0.52 3.40
CA ILE A 25 11.12 -1.89 3.43
C ILE A 25 9.63 -1.79 3.13
N ASN A 26 9.16 -2.60 2.18
CA ASN A 26 7.75 -2.69 1.86
C ASN A 26 7.25 -4.11 2.14
N LEU A 27 6.19 -4.24 2.94
CA LEU A 27 5.52 -5.52 3.15
C LEU A 27 4.44 -5.70 2.08
N ASP A 28 4.61 -6.73 1.26
CA ASP A 28 3.58 -7.17 0.34
C ASP A 28 2.59 -8.10 1.07
N MET A 29 1.31 -7.89 0.83
CA MET A 29 0.23 -8.75 1.28
C MET A 29 -0.41 -9.37 0.04
N GLU A 30 -0.44 -10.69 -0.04
CA GLU A 30 -0.90 -11.39 -1.24
C GLU A 30 -2.28 -12.01 -1.06
N GLU A 31 -2.57 -12.62 0.10
CA GLU A 31 -3.80 -13.36 0.36
C GLU A 31 -4.64 -12.67 1.43
N TYR A 32 -5.96 -12.74 1.28
CA TYR A 32 -6.90 -12.14 2.23
C TYR A 32 -6.68 -12.59 3.67
N GLN A 33 -6.40 -13.89 3.87
CA GLN A 33 -6.18 -14.45 5.20
C GLN A 33 -5.03 -13.79 5.97
N ASP A 34 -4.07 -13.21 5.26
CA ASP A 34 -2.90 -12.56 5.83
C ASP A 34 -3.08 -11.05 6.05
N LEU A 35 -4.20 -10.45 5.62
CA LEU A 35 -4.42 -9.01 5.68
C LEU A 35 -4.22 -8.45 7.09
N HIS A 36 -4.95 -8.99 8.06
CA HIS A 36 -4.89 -8.48 9.44
C HIS A 36 -3.55 -8.79 10.10
N LEU A 37 -3.01 -10.01 9.86
CA LEU A 37 -1.70 -10.40 10.38
C LEU A 37 -0.59 -9.49 9.86
N THR A 38 -0.62 -9.16 8.57
CA THR A 38 0.40 -8.30 7.95
C THR A 38 0.32 -6.88 8.52
N ILE A 39 -0.87 -6.33 8.69
CA ILE A 39 -1.05 -5.00 9.31
C ILE A 39 -0.57 -5.02 10.77
N ASP A 40 -0.96 -6.02 11.55
CA ASP A 40 -0.56 -6.15 12.97
C ASP A 40 0.97 -6.26 13.11
N VAL A 41 1.62 -7.03 12.24
CA VAL A 41 3.09 -7.17 12.22
C VAL A 41 3.76 -5.86 11.83
N PHE A 42 3.25 -5.18 10.83
CA PHE A 42 3.75 -3.88 10.37
C PHE A 42 3.69 -2.83 11.48
N GLU A 43 2.52 -2.65 12.08
CA GLU A 43 2.33 -1.70 13.17
C GLU A 43 3.21 -2.04 14.38
N ARG A 44 3.29 -3.32 14.75
CA ARG A 44 4.08 -3.77 15.90
C ARG A 44 5.57 -3.52 15.71
N LEU A 45 6.12 -3.83 14.52
CA LEU A 45 7.53 -3.56 14.21
C LEU A 45 7.81 -2.05 14.27
N LEU A 46 7.02 -1.26 13.58
CA LEU A 46 7.24 0.19 13.50
C LEU A 46 6.93 0.94 14.81
N SER A 47 6.29 0.30 15.78
CA SER A 47 6.10 0.84 17.12
C SER A 47 7.31 0.64 18.03
N GLU A 48 8.31 -0.17 17.63
CA GLU A 48 9.53 -0.35 18.39
C GLU A 48 10.39 0.93 18.33
N PRO A 49 10.95 1.38 19.47
CA PRO A 49 11.75 2.63 19.51
C PRO A 49 12.91 2.65 18.50
N ALA A 50 13.52 1.49 18.23
CA ALA A 50 14.61 1.36 17.27
C ALA A 50 14.21 1.74 15.84
N PHE A 51 12.92 1.56 15.47
CA PHE A 51 12.41 1.81 14.12
C PHE A 51 11.60 3.11 14.02
N LYS A 52 11.64 3.95 15.05
CA LYS A 52 10.84 5.17 15.11
C LYS A 52 11.06 6.09 13.90
N GLN A 53 12.29 6.19 13.42
CA GLN A 53 12.66 7.07 12.28
C GLN A 53 12.69 6.34 10.94
N LEU A 54 12.52 5.02 10.93
CA LEU A 54 12.52 4.25 9.70
C LEU A 54 11.20 4.42 8.96
N GLU A 55 11.25 4.86 7.70
CA GLU A 55 10.11 4.86 6.81
C GLU A 55 9.93 3.48 6.17
N ALA A 56 8.74 2.93 6.25
CA ALA A 56 8.40 1.64 5.65
C ALA A 56 7.04 1.69 4.99
N GLY A 57 6.78 0.73 4.12
CA GLY A 57 5.54 0.62 3.37
C GLY A 57 4.83 -0.71 3.55
N ILE A 58 3.56 -0.69 3.21
CA ILE A 58 2.69 -1.88 3.16
C ILE A 58 1.79 -1.80 1.93
N VAL A 59 1.47 -2.94 1.34
CA VAL A 59 0.57 -3.04 0.18
C VAL A 59 -0.85 -3.35 0.63
N LEU A 60 -1.82 -2.65 0.06
CA LEU A 60 -3.24 -2.96 0.19
C LEU A 60 -3.85 -3.23 -1.18
N GLN A 61 -4.79 -4.17 -1.22
CA GLN A 61 -5.43 -4.63 -2.45
C GLN A 61 -6.90 -4.19 -2.50
N ALA A 62 -7.24 -3.33 -3.46
CA ALA A 62 -8.58 -2.76 -3.58
C ALA A 62 -9.66 -3.77 -4.03
N TYR A 63 -9.28 -4.98 -4.49
CA TYR A 63 -10.28 -6.02 -4.77
C TYR A 63 -10.89 -6.59 -3.48
N LEU A 64 -10.28 -6.32 -2.31
CA LEU A 64 -10.83 -6.65 -0.99
C LEU A 64 -11.80 -5.56 -0.54
N PRO A 65 -13.03 -5.89 -0.13
CA PRO A 65 -13.97 -4.93 0.44
C PRO A 65 -13.40 -4.14 1.63
N ASP A 66 -12.52 -4.79 2.41
CA ASP A 66 -11.89 -4.26 3.61
C ASP A 66 -10.80 -3.21 3.34
N ALA A 67 -10.39 -3.02 2.09
CA ALA A 67 -9.28 -2.12 1.74
C ALA A 67 -9.43 -0.70 2.29
N LEU A 68 -10.64 -0.15 2.33
CA LEU A 68 -10.86 1.18 2.90
C LEU A 68 -10.65 1.19 4.41
N ALA A 69 -11.21 0.23 5.14
CA ALA A 69 -11.04 0.14 6.60
C ALA A 69 -9.57 -0.08 6.98
N ALA A 70 -8.86 -0.94 6.24
CA ALA A 70 -7.42 -1.14 6.39
C ALA A 70 -6.62 0.15 6.12
N THR A 71 -6.99 0.91 5.09
CA THR A 71 -6.37 2.20 4.80
C THR A 71 -6.60 3.21 5.91
N GLN A 72 -7.80 3.26 6.47
CA GLN A 72 -8.15 4.15 7.58
C GLN A 72 -7.31 3.84 8.81
N ARG A 73 -7.21 2.57 9.19
CA ARG A 73 -6.38 2.11 10.31
C ARG A 73 -4.90 2.52 10.13
N LEU A 74 -4.35 2.30 8.94
CA LEU A 74 -2.96 2.67 8.64
C LEU A 74 -2.74 4.19 8.62
N ALA A 75 -3.72 4.97 8.18
CA ALA A 75 -3.64 6.43 8.21
C ALA A 75 -3.63 6.96 9.65
N GLU A 76 -4.47 6.42 10.53
CA GLU A 76 -4.46 6.73 11.97
C GLU A 76 -3.11 6.36 12.62
N PHE A 77 -2.60 5.17 12.34
CA PHE A 77 -1.29 4.72 12.81
C PHE A 77 -0.16 5.64 12.33
N GLY A 78 -0.13 5.99 11.04
CA GLY A 78 0.88 6.88 10.47
C GLY A 78 0.83 8.29 11.07
N ALA A 79 -0.38 8.84 11.23
CA ALA A 79 -0.59 10.15 11.87
C ALA A 79 -0.09 10.16 13.32
N GLN A 80 -0.40 9.10 14.09
CA GLN A 80 0.09 8.98 15.47
C GLN A 80 1.60 8.89 15.53
N ARG A 81 2.24 8.11 14.65
CA ARG A 81 3.71 8.03 14.59
C ARG A 81 4.36 9.39 14.37
N VAL A 82 3.82 10.17 13.44
CA VAL A 82 4.35 11.52 13.15
C VAL A 82 4.09 12.46 14.32
N ALA A 83 2.94 12.41 14.96
CA ALA A 83 2.64 13.18 16.16
C ALA A 83 3.61 12.88 17.31
N ASP A 84 4.04 11.62 17.44
CA ASP A 84 5.03 11.17 18.41
C ASP A 84 6.48 11.50 17.99
N GLY A 85 6.67 12.21 16.89
CA GLY A 85 7.99 12.61 16.36
C GLY A 85 8.73 11.48 15.64
N GLY A 86 8.02 10.51 15.08
CA GLY A 86 8.55 9.45 14.22
C GLY A 86 8.38 9.75 12.74
N ALA A 87 8.89 8.84 11.89
CA ALA A 87 8.67 8.90 10.44
C ALA A 87 7.25 8.46 10.07
N GLY A 88 6.74 8.96 8.94
CA GLY A 88 5.50 8.48 8.34
C GLY A 88 5.63 7.07 7.76
N ILE A 89 4.55 6.61 7.15
CA ILE A 89 4.49 5.32 6.45
C ILE A 89 4.08 5.53 4.99
N LYS A 90 4.27 4.50 4.16
CA LYS A 90 3.76 4.47 2.80
C LYS A 90 2.75 3.33 2.63
N VAL A 91 1.60 3.63 2.05
CA VAL A 91 0.66 2.61 1.57
C VAL A 91 0.74 2.55 0.05
N ARG A 92 1.07 1.37 -0.48
CA ARG A 92 0.92 1.08 -1.91
C ARG A 92 -0.47 0.49 -2.14
N LEU A 93 -1.31 1.19 -2.88
CA LEU A 93 -2.63 0.70 -3.25
C LEU A 93 -2.59 0.07 -4.64
N VAL A 94 -2.85 -1.24 -4.70
CA VAL A 94 -2.99 -2.02 -5.93
C VAL A 94 -4.45 -2.46 -6.10
N LYS A 95 -4.82 -2.93 -7.29
CA LYS A 95 -6.17 -3.52 -7.48
C LYS A 95 -6.26 -4.92 -6.90
N GLY A 96 -5.20 -5.72 -7.02
CA GLY A 96 -5.09 -7.09 -6.55
C GLY A 96 -4.71 -8.04 -7.70
N ALA A 97 -3.92 -9.05 -7.40
CA ALA A 97 -3.35 -9.97 -8.36
C ALA A 97 -3.77 -11.44 -8.16
N ASN A 98 -4.20 -11.81 -6.95
CA ASN A 98 -4.37 -13.21 -6.54
C ASN A 98 -5.83 -13.71 -6.61
N LEU A 99 -6.68 -13.14 -7.48
CA LEU A 99 -8.10 -13.52 -7.61
C LEU A 99 -8.32 -15.02 -7.82
N SER A 100 -7.46 -15.68 -8.62
CA SER A 100 -7.57 -17.12 -8.87
C SER A 100 -7.26 -17.94 -7.61
N MET A 101 -6.28 -17.55 -6.82
CA MET A 101 -5.95 -18.23 -5.56
C MET A 101 -7.04 -18.01 -4.51
N GLU A 102 -7.58 -16.80 -4.39
CA GLU A 102 -8.70 -16.51 -3.48
C GLU A 102 -9.93 -17.36 -3.81
N ARG A 103 -10.21 -17.59 -5.09
CA ARG A 103 -11.29 -18.48 -5.53
C ARG A 103 -11.02 -19.94 -5.16
N VAL A 104 -9.81 -20.43 -5.42
CA VAL A 104 -9.43 -21.81 -5.05
C VAL A 104 -9.52 -22.01 -3.54
N HIS A 105 -9.04 -21.06 -2.75
CA HIS A 105 -9.13 -21.12 -1.28
C HIS A 105 -10.58 -21.14 -0.82
N ALA A 106 -11.42 -20.23 -1.34
CA ALA A 106 -12.83 -20.17 -0.99
C ALA A 106 -13.57 -21.47 -1.35
N GLU A 107 -13.34 -22.01 -2.55
CA GLU A 107 -13.93 -23.28 -3.00
C GLU A 107 -13.45 -24.47 -2.17
N THR A 108 -12.14 -24.56 -1.89
CA THR A 108 -11.56 -25.68 -1.14
C THR A 108 -11.98 -25.70 0.33
N ALA A 109 -12.11 -24.52 0.94
CA ALA A 109 -12.47 -24.36 2.33
C ALA A 109 -13.99 -24.18 2.55
N GLU A 110 -14.79 -24.18 1.46
CA GLU A 110 -16.24 -23.89 1.48
C GLU A 110 -16.55 -22.54 2.16
N TRP A 111 -15.68 -21.53 1.93
CA TRP A 111 -15.86 -20.18 2.47
C TRP A 111 -16.50 -19.23 1.44
N PRO A 112 -17.17 -18.18 1.89
CA PRO A 112 -17.57 -17.11 1.00
C PRO A 112 -16.35 -16.47 0.33
N LEU A 113 -16.47 -16.13 -0.96
CA LEU A 113 -15.42 -15.41 -1.67
C LEU A 113 -15.21 -14.02 -1.04
N THR A 114 -13.97 -13.73 -0.65
CA THR A 114 -13.59 -12.53 0.12
C THR A 114 -13.31 -11.30 -0.74
N VAL A 115 -13.26 -11.46 -2.06
CA VAL A 115 -12.97 -10.37 -2.99
C VAL A 115 -14.23 -9.78 -3.61
N ASN A 116 -14.13 -8.56 -4.10
CA ASN A 116 -15.23 -7.91 -4.81
C ASN A 116 -15.73 -8.77 -5.98
N PRO A 117 -17.06 -8.81 -6.23
CA PRO A 117 -17.68 -9.75 -7.17
C PRO A 117 -17.34 -9.46 -8.64
N SER A 118 -16.84 -8.26 -8.95
CA SER A 118 -16.53 -7.87 -10.33
C SER A 118 -15.35 -6.90 -10.41
N LYS A 119 -14.79 -6.79 -11.62
CA LYS A 119 -13.77 -5.78 -11.93
C LYS A 119 -14.28 -4.36 -11.68
N GLN A 120 -15.54 -4.09 -12.04
CA GLN A 120 -16.16 -2.77 -11.82
C GLN A 120 -16.24 -2.44 -10.33
N ALA A 121 -16.61 -3.41 -9.49
CA ALA A 121 -16.65 -3.23 -8.04
C ALA A 121 -15.26 -2.97 -7.47
N THR A 122 -14.23 -3.66 -7.97
CA THR A 122 -12.82 -3.42 -7.61
C THR A 122 -12.37 -2.02 -8.05
N ASP A 123 -12.67 -1.62 -9.29
CA ASP A 123 -12.33 -0.28 -9.80
C ASP A 123 -13.05 0.82 -9.00
N ALA A 124 -14.27 0.59 -8.58
CA ALA A 124 -15.03 1.51 -7.73
C ALA A 124 -14.40 1.62 -6.32
N ASN A 125 -14.03 0.46 -5.72
CA ASN A 125 -13.40 0.45 -4.40
C ASN A 125 -12.00 1.10 -4.43
N TYR A 126 -11.22 0.88 -5.48
CA TYR A 126 -9.94 1.57 -5.68
C TYR A 126 -10.12 3.09 -5.66
N LYS A 127 -11.08 3.62 -6.42
CA LYS A 127 -11.40 5.05 -6.43
C LYS A 127 -11.97 5.55 -5.11
N ARG A 128 -12.74 4.72 -4.41
CA ARG A 128 -13.28 5.05 -3.08
C ARG A 128 -12.15 5.24 -2.06
N VAL A 129 -11.16 4.34 -2.06
CA VAL A 129 -9.97 4.45 -1.22
C VAL A 129 -9.17 5.70 -1.57
N LEU A 130 -8.89 5.94 -2.86
CA LEU A 130 -8.21 7.15 -3.31
C LEU A 130 -8.95 8.41 -2.89
N HIS A 131 -10.27 8.42 -3.07
CA HIS A 131 -11.09 9.59 -2.73
C HIS A 131 -11.08 9.89 -1.23
N TRP A 132 -11.10 8.87 -0.39
CA TRP A 132 -11.00 9.06 1.06
C TRP A 132 -9.61 9.49 1.48
N LEU A 133 -8.57 8.80 0.98
CA LEU A 133 -7.19 8.99 1.43
C LEU A 133 -6.60 10.33 1.00
N LEU A 134 -6.84 10.75 -0.27
CA LEU A 134 -6.23 11.95 -0.83
C LEU A 134 -6.85 13.24 -0.27
N THR A 135 -6.70 13.45 1.03
CA THR A 135 -7.02 14.71 1.72
C THR A 135 -5.88 15.07 2.67
N PRO A 136 -5.64 16.35 2.95
CA PRO A 136 -4.59 16.78 3.88
C PRO A 136 -4.69 16.10 5.25
N GLU A 137 -5.91 15.92 5.74
CA GLU A 137 -6.19 15.32 7.05
C GLU A 137 -5.79 13.84 7.08
N ASN A 138 -6.16 13.07 6.05
CA ASN A 138 -5.93 11.62 6.01
C ASN A 138 -4.49 11.25 5.62
N MET A 139 -3.75 12.21 5.07
CA MET A 139 -2.36 12.00 4.64
C MET A 139 -1.32 12.61 5.60
N GLN A 140 -1.67 12.96 6.83
CA GLN A 140 -0.74 13.60 7.76
C GLN A 140 0.53 12.79 8.05
N GLY A 141 0.40 11.48 8.17
CA GLY A 141 1.53 10.56 8.41
C GLY A 141 1.67 9.50 7.33
N LEU A 142 1.07 9.71 6.15
CA LEU A 142 1.00 8.70 5.12
C LEU A 142 1.37 9.26 3.74
N ARG A 143 2.17 8.50 2.98
CA ARG A 143 2.37 8.67 1.54
C ARG A 143 1.66 7.55 0.80
N LEU A 144 1.16 7.84 -0.40
CA LEU A 144 0.46 6.89 -1.24
C LEU A 144 1.28 6.53 -2.46
N GLY A 145 1.51 5.22 -2.68
CA GLY A 145 1.87 4.66 -3.97
C GLY A 145 0.60 4.24 -4.72
N ALA A 146 0.16 5.03 -5.68
CA ALA A 146 -0.96 4.65 -6.53
C ALA A 146 -0.47 3.74 -7.65
N ALA A 147 -0.65 2.43 -7.46
CA ALA A 147 -0.11 1.42 -8.36
C ALA A 147 -1.13 0.95 -9.38
N GLY A 148 -0.73 0.93 -10.65
CA GLY A 148 -1.57 0.43 -11.73
C GLY A 148 -1.15 0.94 -13.10
N HIS A 149 -1.72 0.30 -14.15
CA HIS A 149 -1.47 0.62 -15.56
C HIS A 149 -2.66 1.29 -16.25
N ASN A 150 -3.77 1.50 -15.53
CA ASN A 150 -4.95 2.15 -16.09
C ASN A 150 -4.77 3.67 -16.06
N LEU A 151 -4.62 4.28 -17.24
CA LEU A 151 -4.40 5.72 -17.38
C LEU A 151 -5.52 6.57 -16.80
N PHE A 152 -6.77 6.09 -16.81
CA PHE A 152 -7.91 6.81 -16.23
C PHE A 152 -7.82 6.85 -14.70
N ASP A 153 -7.36 5.78 -14.07
CA ASP A 153 -7.16 5.75 -12.61
C ASP A 153 -5.98 6.63 -12.19
N ILE A 154 -4.90 6.60 -12.98
CA ILE A 154 -3.72 7.48 -12.78
C ILE A 154 -4.14 8.94 -12.93
N ALA A 155 -4.86 9.29 -14.01
CA ALA A 155 -5.34 10.64 -14.23
C ALA A 155 -6.30 11.09 -13.10
N PHE A 156 -7.21 10.19 -12.66
CA PHE A 156 -8.10 10.48 -11.54
C PHE A 156 -7.32 10.80 -10.26
N ALA A 157 -6.36 9.94 -9.89
CA ALA A 157 -5.55 10.14 -8.69
C ALA A 157 -4.71 11.43 -8.79
N HIS A 158 -4.10 11.70 -9.95
CA HIS A 158 -3.31 12.91 -10.19
C HIS A 158 -4.15 14.19 -10.06
N HIS A 159 -5.30 14.24 -10.76
CA HIS A 159 -6.14 15.43 -10.69
C HIS A 159 -6.75 15.63 -9.30
N LEU A 160 -7.12 14.54 -8.63
CA LEU A 160 -7.68 14.61 -7.28
C LEU A 160 -6.65 15.11 -6.27
N SER A 161 -5.42 14.57 -6.30
CA SER A 161 -4.33 14.98 -5.40
C SER A 161 -3.97 16.45 -5.59
N LYS A 162 -3.85 16.88 -6.85
CA LYS A 162 -3.56 18.26 -7.21
C LYS A 162 -4.64 19.24 -6.76
N ARG A 163 -5.92 18.88 -6.99
CA ARG A 163 -7.07 19.68 -6.56
C ARG A 163 -7.14 19.83 -5.04
N ARG A 164 -6.62 18.88 -4.30
CA ARG A 164 -6.66 18.84 -2.83
C ARG A 164 -5.35 19.27 -2.16
N GLY A 165 -4.32 19.62 -2.95
CA GLY A 165 -3.03 20.10 -2.44
C GLY A 165 -2.23 19.03 -1.70
N VAL A 166 -2.29 17.78 -2.17
CA VAL A 166 -1.56 16.64 -1.60
C VAL A 166 -0.72 15.90 -2.65
N GLU A 167 -0.38 16.57 -3.76
CA GLU A 167 0.39 15.99 -4.85
C GLU A 167 1.83 15.60 -4.47
N ASP A 168 2.38 16.21 -3.45
CA ASP A 168 3.69 15.89 -2.88
C ASP A 168 3.72 14.59 -2.08
N ARG A 169 2.54 14.04 -1.77
CA ARG A 169 2.35 12.82 -0.97
C ARG A 169 1.90 11.60 -1.76
N ILE A 170 1.82 11.72 -3.08
CA ILE A 170 1.45 10.62 -3.97
C ILE A 170 2.57 10.29 -4.95
N GLU A 171 2.81 9.02 -5.14
CA GLU A 171 3.69 8.46 -6.16
C GLU A 171 2.89 7.55 -7.08
N PHE A 172 3.24 7.52 -8.37
CA PHE A 172 2.63 6.60 -9.33
C PHE A 172 3.57 5.44 -9.59
N GLU A 173 3.08 4.24 -9.39
CA GLU A 173 3.89 3.02 -9.48
C GLU A 173 3.37 2.11 -10.60
N MET A 174 4.30 1.60 -11.40
CA MET A 174 4.00 0.70 -12.52
C MET A 174 5.00 -0.45 -12.54
N LEU A 175 4.53 -1.65 -12.87
CA LEU A 175 5.41 -2.79 -13.10
C LEU A 175 6.15 -2.60 -14.44
N HIS A 176 7.47 -2.65 -14.38
CA HIS A 176 8.31 -2.58 -15.57
C HIS A 176 8.06 -3.80 -16.46
N GLY A 177 7.89 -3.58 -17.76
CA GLY A 177 7.70 -4.65 -18.74
C GLY A 177 6.27 -5.20 -18.88
N ILE A 178 5.34 -4.81 -18.03
CA ILE A 178 3.92 -5.22 -18.13
C ILE A 178 3.07 -4.18 -18.88
N CYS A 179 3.52 -2.93 -18.93
CA CYS A 179 2.82 -1.88 -19.66
C CYS A 179 3.02 -2.04 -21.18
N LEU A 180 1.94 -2.11 -21.93
CA LEU A 180 1.96 -2.21 -23.40
C LEU A 180 2.75 -1.07 -24.08
N LEU A 181 2.86 0.10 -23.44
CA LEU A 181 3.69 1.20 -23.92
C LEU A 181 5.18 0.87 -23.99
N TYR A 182 5.66 -0.07 -23.18
CA TYR A 182 7.06 -0.51 -23.16
C TYR A 182 7.29 -1.79 -23.98
N THR A 183 6.22 -2.55 -24.29
CA THR A 183 6.29 -3.84 -24.98
C THR A 183 5.80 -3.79 -26.42
N SER A 184 5.06 -2.73 -26.81
CA SER A 184 4.68 -2.50 -28.18
C SER A 184 5.86 -1.87 -28.95
N PRO A 185 6.24 -2.41 -30.12
CA PRO A 185 7.15 -1.71 -31.00
C PRO A 185 6.56 -0.33 -31.31
N SER A 186 7.38 0.70 -31.17
CA SER A 186 6.99 2.07 -31.54
C SER A 186 6.37 2.04 -32.94
N PRO A 187 5.21 2.62 -33.19
CA PRO A 187 4.70 2.74 -34.54
C PRO A 187 5.72 3.55 -35.35
N ARG A 188 6.21 2.95 -36.43
CA ARG A 188 7.11 3.58 -37.40
C ARG A 188 6.31 4.58 -38.24
#